data_120063b2f61c3b94086cf93157f4f17c
#
_entry.id   120063b2f61c3b94086cf93157f4f17c
#
_cell.length_a   1.000
_cell.length_b   1.000
_cell.length_c   1.000
_cell.angle_alpha   90.00
_cell.angle_beta   90.00
_cell.angle_gamma   90.00
#
_symmetry.space_group_name_H-M   'P 1'
#
loop_
_entity.id
_entity.type
_entity.pdbx_description
1 polymer ?
#
loop_
_entity_poly.entity_id
_entity_poly.type
_entity_poly.pdbx_seq_one_letter_code
_entity_poly.pdbx_strand_id
1 'polypeptide(L)'
;MHKKRMIASIAKDVLDLIMEVSKYNHPKEFIGLLCAEDDLITDVLFLPGTISSDENAIIRLDMLPMGLSYIGSVHSHPRLTVMKPSEQDLFMFSKTGDCHIISFYPYEEHCWRCYNSRGEGRELEIVERDTKELEVGEEWYEF
;
A
#
# COMPACT_ATOMS: atom_id res chain seq x y z
N MET A 1 3.93 28.60 3.74
CA MET A 1 3.46 27.48 4.56
C MET A 1 2.76 26.45 3.69
N HIS A 2 3.30 25.24 3.65
CA HIS A 2 2.75 24.18 2.80
C HIS A 2 1.68 23.40 3.53
N LYS A 3 0.47 23.46 3.01
CA LYS A 3 -0.57 22.55 3.46
C LYS A 3 -0.31 21.20 2.83
N LYS A 4 -0.12 20.20 3.66
CA LYS A 4 -0.05 18.82 3.20
C LYS A 4 -1.40 18.46 2.58
N ARG A 5 -1.42 18.10 1.29
CA ARG A 5 -2.66 17.68 0.66
C ARG A 5 -3.08 16.33 1.22
N MET A 6 -4.36 16.21 1.46
CA MET A 6 -4.95 14.96 1.87
C MET A 6 -4.97 14.00 0.68
N ILE A 7 -4.56 12.76 0.89
CA ILE A 7 -4.64 11.75 -0.16
C ILE A 7 -6.10 11.49 -0.49
N ALA A 8 -6.44 11.58 -1.77
CA ALA A 8 -7.81 11.46 -2.25
C ALA A 8 -8.03 10.27 -3.17
N SER A 9 -6.97 9.76 -3.82
CA SER A 9 -7.13 8.78 -4.87
C SER A 9 -5.92 7.87 -5.00
N ILE A 10 -6.13 6.76 -5.71
CA ILE A 10 -5.09 5.79 -6.04
C ILE A 10 -5.15 5.49 -7.53
N ALA A 11 -3.98 5.41 -8.18
CA ALA A 11 -3.92 5.01 -9.56
C ALA A 11 -4.34 3.55 -9.70
N LYS A 12 -5.18 3.27 -10.69
CA LYS A 12 -5.73 1.92 -10.90
C LYS A 12 -4.63 0.88 -11.08
N ASP A 13 -3.57 1.22 -11.82
CA ASP A 13 -2.45 0.30 -12.04
C ASP A 13 -1.73 -0.05 -10.74
N VAL A 14 -1.67 0.88 -9.79
CA VAL A 14 -1.08 0.62 -8.47
C VAL A 14 -1.96 -0.34 -7.68
N LEU A 15 -3.28 -0.11 -7.70
CA LEU A 15 -4.22 -1.00 -7.03
C LEU A 15 -4.18 -2.41 -7.63
N ASP A 16 -4.13 -2.50 -8.95
CA ASP A 16 -4.01 -3.79 -9.65
C ASP A 16 -2.74 -4.52 -9.24
N LEU A 17 -1.63 -3.79 -9.13
CA LEU A 17 -0.36 -4.36 -8.67
C LEU A 17 -0.47 -4.88 -7.24
N ILE A 18 -1.10 -4.14 -6.36
CA ILE A 18 -1.32 -4.58 -4.98
C ILE A 18 -2.07 -5.91 -4.96
N MET A 19 -3.12 -6.02 -5.76
CA MET A 19 -3.92 -7.24 -5.84
C MET A 19 -3.12 -8.42 -6.40
N GLU A 20 -2.32 -8.19 -7.44
CA GLU A 20 -1.47 -9.23 -8.02
C GLU A 20 -0.41 -9.72 -7.03
N VAL A 21 0.23 -8.81 -6.32
CA VAL A 21 1.23 -9.17 -5.31
C VAL A 21 0.57 -9.92 -4.15
N SER A 22 -0.64 -9.52 -3.77
CA SER A 22 -1.42 -10.23 -2.75
C SER A 22 -1.68 -11.69 -3.14
N LYS A 23 -2.10 -11.91 -4.37
CA LYS A 23 -2.33 -13.25 -4.90
C LYS A 23 -1.06 -14.08 -4.93
N TYR A 24 0.02 -13.46 -5.40
CA TYR A 24 1.30 -14.14 -5.54
C TYR A 24 1.83 -14.63 -4.19
N ASN A 25 1.67 -13.84 -3.15
CA ASN A 25 2.18 -14.18 -1.82
C ASN A 25 1.23 -15.05 -1.00
N HIS A 26 -0.04 -15.11 -1.38
CA HIS A 26 -1.03 -15.88 -0.61
C HIS A 26 -0.57 -17.33 -0.34
N PRO A 27 -0.68 -17.87 0.85
CA PRO A 27 -1.37 -17.35 2.04
C PRO A 27 -0.50 -16.48 2.96
N LYS A 28 0.66 -16.09 2.52
CA LYS A 28 1.53 -15.20 3.29
C LYS A 28 1.09 -13.76 3.12
N GLU A 29 1.25 -12.98 4.16
CA GLU A 29 0.99 -11.55 4.11
C GLU A 29 2.19 -10.81 3.55
N PHE A 30 1.94 -9.73 2.81
CA PHE A 30 3.00 -8.83 2.42
C PHE A 30 2.73 -7.45 2.99
N ILE A 31 3.77 -6.62 3.06
CA ILE A 31 3.67 -5.24 3.52
C ILE A 31 4.41 -4.34 2.55
N GLY A 32 3.83 -3.17 2.32
CA GLY A 32 4.44 -2.14 1.51
C GLY A 32 4.12 -0.76 2.05
N LEU A 33 4.81 0.23 1.50
CA LEU A 33 4.56 1.64 1.80
C LEU A 33 3.98 2.30 0.55
N LEU A 34 3.01 3.17 0.77
CA LEU A 34 2.36 3.90 -0.31
C LEU A 34 3.04 5.24 -0.52
N CYS A 35 3.35 5.54 -1.78
CA CYS A 35 3.95 6.81 -2.18
C CYS A 35 2.98 7.56 -3.08
N ALA A 36 3.00 8.88 -3.01
CA ALA A 36 2.04 9.70 -3.74
C ALA A 36 2.70 10.91 -4.38
N GLU A 37 2.09 11.38 -5.44
CA GLU A 37 2.34 12.70 -6.01
C GLU A 37 1.06 13.50 -5.78
N ASP A 38 1.17 14.65 -5.15
CA ASP A 38 0.02 15.45 -4.75
C ASP A 38 -0.94 14.62 -3.89
N ASP A 39 -2.18 14.43 -4.33
CA ASP A 39 -3.19 13.67 -3.61
C ASP A 39 -3.44 12.28 -4.20
N LEU A 40 -2.63 11.86 -5.16
CA LEU A 40 -2.77 10.57 -5.87
C LEU A 40 -1.67 9.60 -5.45
N ILE A 41 -2.06 8.41 -5.01
CA ILE A 41 -1.11 7.33 -4.76
C ILE A 41 -0.61 6.81 -6.11
N THR A 42 0.69 6.95 -6.35
CA THR A 42 1.31 6.64 -7.63
C THR A 42 2.22 5.43 -7.60
N ASP A 43 2.63 5.01 -6.42
CA ASP A 43 3.61 3.92 -6.29
C ASP A 43 3.43 3.18 -4.99
N VAL A 44 3.92 1.96 -4.97
CA VAL A 44 4.02 1.16 -3.75
C VAL A 44 5.43 0.62 -3.65
N LEU A 45 6.02 0.75 -2.48
CA LEU A 45 7.34 0.20 -2.18
C LEU A 45 7.13 -1.05 -1.33
N PHE A 46 7.47 -2.21 -1.88
CA PHE A 46 7.35 -3.47 -1.16
C PHE A 46 8.56 -3.66 -0.24
N LEU A 47 8.29 -4.03 1.00
CA LEU A 47 9.35 -4.21 1.99
C LEU A 47 9.83 -5.66 1.98
N PRO A 48 11.08 -5.92 1.56
CA PRO A 48 11.57 -7.29 1.46
C PRO A 48 11.68 -7.96 2.82
N GLY A 49 11.31 -9.22 2.88
CA GLY A 49 11.42 -10.03 4.09
C GLY A 49 10.38 -9.74 5.16
N THR A 50 9.33 -8.99 4.84
CA THR A 50 8.29 -8.66 5.81
C THR A 50 7.03 -9.48 5.62
N ILE A 51 7.15 -10.66 5.05
CA ILE A 51 6.02 -11.48 4.62
C ILE A 51 5.59 -12.36 5.76
N SER A 52 5.63 -12.24 6.92
CA SER A 52 5.14 -13.24 7.88
C SER A 52 4.78 -12.73 9.25
N SER A 53 5.11 -11.52 9.63
CA SER A 53 4.63 -11.03 10.91
C SER A 53 4.68 -9.51 10.96
N ASP A 54 3.72 -8.94 11.63
CA ASP A 54 3.62 -7.50 11.84
C ASP A 54 4.79 -6.97 12.65
N GLU A 55 5.35 -7.76 13.55
CA GLU A 55 6.54 -7.40 14.31
C GLU A 55 7.75 -7.16 13.41
N ASN A 56 7.96 -8.06 12.47
CA ASN A 56 9.05 -7.94 11.51
C ASN A 56 8.89 -6.71 10.64
N ALA A 57 7.65 -6.39 10.28
CA ALA A 57 7.35 -5.21 9.49
C ALA A 57 7.76 -3.93 10.21
N ILE A 58 7.46 -3.82 11.48
CA ILE A 58 7.81 -2.65 12.28
C ILE A 58 9.33 -2.47 12.36
N ILE A 59 10.05 -3.57 12.56
CA ILE A 59 11.51 -3.56 12.57
C ILE A 59 12.06 -3.06 11.24
N ARG A 60 11.47 -3.50 10.14
CA ARG A 60 11.91 -3.09 8.79
C ARG A 60 11.71 -1.60 8.54
N LEU A 61 10.67 -1.01 9.09
CA LEU A 61 10.44 0.43 8.96
C LEU A 61 11.59 1.24 9.54
N ASP A 62 12.18 0.77 10.65
CA ASP A 62 13.32 1.44 11.26
C ASP A 62 14.59 1.37 10.39
N MET A 63 14.61 0.45 9.42
CA MET A 63 15.75 0.24 8.55
C MET A 63 15.61 0.94 7.19
N LEU A 64 14.53 1.68 6.98
CA LEU A 64 14.31 2.37 5.71
C LEU A 64 15.35 3.46 5.48
N PRO A 65 15.75 3.68 4.21
CA PRO A 65 16.69 4.75 3.89
C PRO A 65 16.15 6.12 4.32
N MET A 66 17.02 6.96 4.80
CA MET A 66 16.66 8.34 5.13
C MET A 66 16.22 9.07 3.87
N GLY A 67 15.21 9.90 3.99
CA GLY A 67 14.68 10.66 2.85
C GLY A 67 13.61 9.95 2.05
N LEU A 68 13.31 8.70 2.38
CA LEU A 68 12.21 7.99 1.73
C LEU A 68 10.89 8.63 2.14
N SER A 69 10.11 9.01 1.14
CA SER A 69 8.83 9.69 1.35
C SER A 69 7.67 8.72 1.14
N TYR A 70 6.83 8.56 2.14
CA TYR A 70 5.64 7.72 2.03
C TYR A 70 4.48 8.37 2.79
N ILE A 71 3.25 7.99 2.43
CA ILE A 71 2.03 8.61 3.00
C ILE A 71 1.13 7.59 3.69
N GLY A 72 1.50 6.35 3.68
CA GLY A 72 0.72 5.29 4.28
C GLY A 72 1.31 3.94 4.00
N SER A 73 0.51 2.91 4.25
CA SER A 73 0.95 1.53 4.12
C SER A 73 -0.08 0.67 3.39
N VAL A 74 0.36 -0.50 2.95
CA VAL A 74 -0.52 -1.52 2.41
C VAL A 74 -0.05 -2.87 2.92
N HIS A 75 -1.00 -3.73 3.27
CA HIS A 75 -0.69 -5.13 3.57
C HIS A 75 -1.86 -6.01 3.20
N SER A 76 -1.59 -7.32 3.07
CA SER A 76 -2.60 -8.30 2.68
C SER A 76 -3.01 -9.16 3.85
N HIS A 77 -4.29 -9.54 3.88
CA HIS A 77 -4.85 -10.50 4.84
C HIS A 77 -5.30 -11.74 4.08
N PRO A 78 -4.82 -12.93 4.44
CA PRO A 78 -5.16 -14.16 3.70
C PRO A 78 -6.53 -14.72 4.04
N ARG A 79 -7.41 -13.92 4.61
CA ARG A 79 -8.75 -14.34 5.02
C ARG A 79 -9.82 -13.57 4.29
N LEU A 80 -10.97 -14.19 4.15
CA LEU A 80 -12.10 -13.63 3.43
C LEU A 80 -12.73 -12.42 4.13
N THR A 81 -12.62 -12.33 5.45
CA THR A 81 -13.26 -11.26 6.20
C THR A 81 -12.23 -10.29 6.75
N VAL A 82 -12.41 -9.01 6.39
CA VAL A 82 -11.68 -7.92 7.01
C VAL A 82 -12.70 -7.12 7.79
N MET A 83 -12.74 -7.34 9.07
CA MET A 83 -13.72 -6.66 9.92
C MET A 83 -13.18 -5.37 10.45
N LYS A 84 -12.01 -5.42 11.04
CA LYS A 84 -11.35 -4.24 11.63
C LYS A 84 -9.85 -4.45 11.59
N PRO A 85 -9.07 -3.37 11.51
CA PRO A 85 -7.64 -3.48 11.70
C PRO A 85 -7.31 -4.05 13.08
N SER A 86 -6.28 -4.86 13.17
CA SER A 86 -5.78 -5.38 14.43
C SER A 86 -5.07 -4.28 15.22
N GLU A 87 -4.74 -4.54 16.48
CA GLU A 87 -3.94 -3.60 17.28
C GLU A 87 -2.57 -3.36 16.65
N GLN A 88 -1.98 -4.40 16.08
CA GLN A 88 -0.71 -4.31 15.37
C GLN A 88 -0.85 -3.45 14.13
N ASP A 89 -1.95 -3.61 13.38
CA ASP A 89 -2.25 -2.77 12.23
C ASP A 89 -2.36 -1.30 12.65
N LEU A 90 -3.10 -1.03 13.72
CA LEU A 90 -3.27 0.34 14.22
C LEU A 90 -1.95 0.96 14.63
N PHE A 91 -1.08 0.17 15.24
CA PHE A 91 0.25 0.66 15.59
C PHE A 91 1.04 1.04 14.35
N MET A 92 1.02 0.18 13.34
CA MET A 92 1.66 0.44 12.04
C MET A 92 1.08 1.70 11.39
N PHE A 93 -0.24 1.84 11.41
CA PHE A 93 -0.92 3.00 10.83
C PHE A 93 -0.46 4.30 11.48
N SER A 94 -0.32 4.30 12.79
CA SER A 94 0.11 5.50 13.51
C SER A 94 1.54 5.93 13.16
N LYS A 95 2.35 5.00 12.63
CA LYS A 95 3.77 5.26 12.29
C LYS A 95 3.97 5.62 10.82
N THR A 96 3.02 5.31 9.94
CA THR A 96 3.27 5.36 8.50
C THR A 96 2.40 6.36 7.73
N GLY A 97 1.48 7.05 8.39
CA GLY A 97 0.70 8.10 7.74
C GLY A 97 -0.80 7.95 7.95
N ASP A 98 -1.58 8.54 7.03
CA ASP A 98 -3.03 8.62 7.20
C ASP A 98 -3.82 7.92 6.09
N CYS A 99 -3.17 7.10 5.30
CA CYS A 99 -3.84 6.34 4.24
C CYS A 99 -3.29 4.92 4.22
N HIS A 100 -4.11 3.95 4.58
CA HIS A 100 -3.68 2.56 4.73
C HIS A 100 -4.63 1.64 4.00
N ILE A 101 -4.09 0.74 3.20
CA ILE A 101 -4.87 -0.21 2.43
C ILE A 101 -4.64 -1.61 2.98
N ILE A 102 -5.72 -2.34 3.18
CA ILE A 102 -5.69 -3.77 3.48
C ILE A 102 -6.37 -4.48 2.32
N SER A 103 -5.63 -5.35 1.64
CA SER A 103 -6.21 -6.26 0.66
C SER A 103 -6.54 -7.57 1.36
N PHE A 104 -7.53 -8.31 0.86
CA PHE A 104 -7.94 -9.56 1.51
C PHE A 104 -8.36 -10.60 0.48
N TYR A 105 -8.18 -11.86 0.85
CA TYR A 105 -8.55 -13.00 0.02
C TYR A 105 -10.03 -12.92 -0.36
N PRO A 106 -10.40 -13.20 -1.62
CA PRO A 106 -9.59 -13.76 -2.70
C PRO A 106 -8.89 -12.73 -3.61
N TYR A 107 -8.73 -11.52 -3.18
CA TYR A 107 -8.00 -10.45 -3.87
C TYR A 107 -8.59 -10.08 -5.24
N GLU A 108 -9.91 -10.12 -5.31
CA GLU A 108 -10.64 -9.64 -6.48
C GLU A 108 -10.84 -8.13 -6.39
N GLU A 109 -11.43 -7.54 -7.41
CA GLU A 109 -11.56 -6.10 -7.56
C GLU A 109 -12.06 -5.35 -6.32
N HIS A 110 -12.93 -5.98 -5.54
CA HIS A 110 -13.53 -5.33 -4.37
C HIS A 110 -12.89 -5.74 -3.04
N CYS A 111 -11.83 -6.54 -3.10
CA CYS A 111 -11.25 -7.15 -1.91
C CYS A 111 -10.20 -6.27 -1.26
N TRP A 112 -10.55 -5.03 -0.96
CA TRP A 112 -9.68 -4.11 -0.26
C TRP A 112 -10.48 -3.07 0.51
N ARG A 113 -9.82 -2.47 1.51
CA ARG A 113 -10.39 -1.38 2.31
C ARG A 113 -9.30 -0.36 2.58
N CYS A 114 -9.70 0.88 2.76
CA CYS A 114 -8.79 1.97 3.10
C CYS A 114 -9.15 2.54 4.47
N TYR A 115 -8.13 2.88 5.24
CA TYR A 115 -8.27 3.37 6.61
C TYR A 115 -7.38 4.58 6.85
N ASN A 116 -7.77 5.42 7.80
CA ASN A 116 -6.92 6.51 8.29
C ASN A 116 -6.00 5.99 9.41
N SER A 117 -5.19 6.88 9.98
CA SER A 117 -4.23 6.52 11.03
C SER A 117 -4.86 5.98 12.30
N ARG A 118 -6.15 6.24 12.50
CA ARG A 118 -6.88 5.72 13.67
C ARG A 118 -7.62 4.43 13.37
N GLY A 119 -7.49 3.90 12.16
CA GLY A 119 -8.18 2.68 11.77
C GLY A 119 -9.63 2.87 11.39
N GLU A 120 -10.04 4.09 11.16
CA GLU A 120 -11.40 4.38 10.67
C GLU A 120 -11.42 4.24 9.15
N GLY A 121 -12.50 3.66 8.62
CA GLY A 121 -12.67 3.51 7.18
C GLY A 121 -12.70 4.85 6.48
N ARG A 122 -12.05 4.93 5.32
CA ARG A 122 -12.09 6.12 4.48
C ARG A 122 -12.24 5.72 3.03
N GLU A 123 -12.78 6.62 2.23
CA GLU A 123 -12.91 6.39 0.80
C GLU A 123 -11.64 6.80 0.07
N LEU A 124 -11.42 6.15 -1.06
CA LEU A 124 -10.28 6.41 -1.92
C LEU A 124 -10.74 6.20 -3.35
N GLU A 125 -10.67 7.26 -4.16
CA GLU A 125 -11.09 7.20 -5.55
C GLU A 125 -10.07 6.46 -6.38
N ILE A 126 -10.53 5.61 -7.31
CA ILE A 126 -9.66 4.90 -8.25
C ILE A 126 -9.58 5.73 -9.52
N VAL A 127 -8.36 6.07 -9.92
CA VAL A 127 -8.12 6.93 -11.09
C VAL A 127 -7.27 6.19 -12.11
N GLU A 128 -7.75 6.11 -13.33
CA GLU A 128 -6.94 5.58 -14.43
C GLU A 128 -5.96 6.67 -14.87
N ARG A 129 -4.73 6.28 -15.11
CA ARG A 129 -3.72 7.19 -15.61
C ARG A 129 -3.04 6.61 -16.84
N ASP A 130 -2.40 7.48 -17.61
CA ASP A 130 -1.66 7.07 -18.78
C ASP A 130 -0.40 6.31 -18.36
N THR A 131 -0.31 5.06 -18.80
CA THR A 131 0.81 4.17 -18.46
C THR A 131 1.87 4.11 -19.55
N LYS A 132 1.79 4.99 -20.55
CA LYS A 132 2.78 5.00 -21.66
C LYS A 132 4.19 5.23 -21.16
N GLU A 133 4.36 5.95 -20.07
CA GLU A 133 5.66 6.16 -19.45
C GLU A 133 6.27 4.86 -18.94
N LEU A 134 5.44 3.88 -18.58
CA LEU A 134 5.92 2.57 -18.15
C LEU A 134 6.47 1.75 -19.31
N GLU A 135 5.98 2.00 -20.54
CA GLU A 135 6.48 1.33 -21.75
C GLU A 135 7.88 1.78 -22.08
N VAL A 136 8.21 3.03 -21.79
CA VAL A 136 9.57 3.55 -21.97
C VAL A 136 10.55 2.80 -21.07
N GLY A 137 10.10 2.38 -19.90
CA GLY A 137 10.92 1.60 -18.98
C GLY A 137 11.34 0.24 -19.52
N GLU A 138 10.57 -0.35 -20.43
CA GLU A 138 10.90 -1.64 -21.03
C GLU A 138 12.18 -1.55 -21.89
N GLU A 139 12.47 -0.41 -22.46
CA GLU A 139 13.68 -0.22 -23.24
C GLU A 139 14.95 -0.39 -22.41
N TRP A 140 14.85 -0.22 -21.11
CA TRP A 140 15.97 -0.39 -20.20
C TRP A 140 16.40 -1.84 -20.02
N TYR A 141 15.51 -2.78 -20.36
CA TYR A 141 15.77 -4.20 -20.23
C TYR A 141 16.40 -4.83 -21.48
N GLU A 142 16.60 -4.04 -22.51
CA GLU A 142 17.17 -4.52 -23.76
C GLU A 142 18.69 -4.42 -23.85
N PHE A 143 19.32 -4.17 -22.76
CA PHE A 143 20.77 -4.10 -22.70
C PHE A 143 21.42 -5.46 -22.61
#